data_6670c1f6c9e27316ce865841a674eeaa
#
_entry.id   6670c1f6c9e27316ce865841a674eeaa
#
_cell.length_a   1.000
_cell.length_b   1.000
_cell.length_c   1.000
_cell.angle_alpha   90.00
_cell.angle_beta   90.00
_cell.angle_gamma   90.00
#
_symmetry.space_group_name_H-M   'P 1'
#
loop_
_entity.id
_entity.type
_entity.pdbx_description
1 polymer ?
#
loop_
_entity_poly.entity_id
_entity_poly.type
_entity_poly.pdbx_seq_one_letter_code
_entity_poly.pdbx_strand_id
1 'polypeptide(L)'
;MNAPNVTARQAEIVRNTLETQIRVAVNLDGTGVAKLATGVPFLDHMLDQIARHGLIDLEVDAKGDLHIDAHHTVEDVGITLGQAIAKAVGDKKGLVRYGHSYVPLDEALSRVVIDFSGRPGLVFNIEFTRSHIGEFDVDLTREFFQGFVNHALVTLHIDNLRGVNSHHQCETVFKAFARALRIATTLDPRAAGVIPSTKGAL
;
A
#
# COMPACT_ATOMS: atom_id res chain seq x y z
N MET A 1 -11.27 -34.42 -5.35
CA MET A 1 -10.00 -33.77 -4.98
C MET A 1 -10.38 -32.57 -4.13
N ASN A 2 -10.11 -32.63 -2.82
CA ASN A 2 -10.39 -31.51 -1.92
C ASN A 2 -9.44 -30.36 -2.30
N ALA A 3 -9.99 -29.19 -2.61
CA ALA A 3 -9.19 -27.98 -2.77
C ALA A 3 -8.40 -27.76 -1.46
N PRO A 4 -7.12 -27.38 -1.52
CA PRO A 4 -6.36 -27.05 -0.32
C PRO A 4 -7.12 -25.96 0.44
N ASN A 5 -7.26 -26.16 1.75
CA ASN A 5 -7.88 -25.18 2.65
C ASN A 5 -6.95 -23.93 2.68
N VAL A 6 -7.16 -23.02 1.75
CA VAL A 6 -6.42 -21.76 1.71
C VAL A 6 -6.95 -20.95 2.89
N THR A 7 -6.16 -20.83 3.94
CA THR A 7 -6.45 -19.89 5.03
C THR A 7 -6.66 -18.51 4.43
N ALA A 8 -7.78 -17.88 4.74
CA ALA A 8 -8.10 -16.55 4.22
C ALA A 8 -6.96 -15.58 4.58
N ARG A 9 -6.39 -14.91 3.55
CA ARG A 9 -5.29 -13.95 3.72
C ARG A 9 -5.86 -12.61 4.16
N GLN A 10 -6.32 -12.61 5.41
CA GLN A 10 -6.98 -11.47 6.04
C GLN A 10 -6.25 -11.08 7.33
N ALA A 11 -6.23 -9.81 7.62
CA ALA A 11 -5.69 -9.31 8.87
C ALA A 11 -6.39 -8.03 9.31
N GLU A 12 -6.46 -7.86 10.62
CA GLU A 12 -6.84 -6.62 11.25
C GLU A 12 -5.73 -6.18 12.20
N ILE A 13 -5.41 -4.91 12.19
CA ILE A 13 -4.48 -4.21 13.08
C ILE A 13 -5.18 -3.00 13.67
N VAL A 14 -5.01 -2.84 14.98
CA VAL A 14 -5.39 -1.64 15.71
C VAL A 14 -4.11 -1.04 16.31
N ARG A 15 -3.86 0.23 16.00
CA ARG A 15 -2.73 1.00 16.49
C ARG A 15 -3.24 2.27 17.16
N ASN A 16 -2.97 2.41 18.44
CA ASN A 16 -3.34 3.58 19.23
C ASN A 16 -2.09 4.23 19.81
N THR A 17 -1.96 5.52 19.61
CA THR A 17 -0.94 6.37 20.21
C THR A 17 -1.61 7.49 21.00
N LEU A 18 -0.83 8.47 21.48
CA LEU A 18 -1.38 9.69 22.06
C LEU A 18 -1.92 10.65 20.98
N GLU A 19 -1.52 10.48 19.74
CA GLU A 19 -1.82 11.36 18.60
C GLU A 19 -2.89 10.79 17.70
N THR A 20 -2.94 9.44 17.56
CA THR A 20 -3.83 8.77 16.61
C THR A 20 -4.46 7.51 17.19
N GLN A 21 -5.65 7.17 16.68
CA GLN A 21 -6.33 5.89 16.91
C GLN A 21 -6.72 5.34 15.55
N ILE A 22 -6.09 4.24 15.14
CA ILE A 22 -6.22 3.71 13.78
C ILE A 22 -6.56 2.22 13.82
N ARG A 23 -7.56 1.84 13.04
CA ARG A 23 -7.92 0.46 12.73
C ARG A 23 -7.84 0.24 11.23
N VAL A 24 -7.10 -0.78 10.82
CA VAL A 24 -7.03 -1.21 9.42
C VAL A 24 -7.36 -2.69 9.35
N ALA A 25 -8.30 -3.06 8.48
CA ALA A 25 -8.59 -4.45 8.13
C ALA A 25 -8.40 -4.64 6.62
N VAL A 26 -7.73 -5.74 6.25
CA VAL A 26 -7.44 -6.09 4.85
C VAL A 26 -7.86 -7.51 4.54
N ASN A 27 -8.31 -7.73 3.30
CA ASN A 27 -8.47 -9.04 2.68
C ASN A 27 -7.75 -9.02 1.33
N LEU A 28 -6.63 -9.75 1.24
CA LEU A 28 -5.82 -9.80 0.00
C LEU A 28 -6.51 -10.54 -1.14
N ASP A 29 -7.49 -11.39 -0.83
CA ASP A 29 -8.30 -12.15 -1.78
C ASP A 29 -9.68 -11.54 -1.96
N GLY A 30 -9.79 -10.22 -1.78
CA GLY A 30 -11.01 -9.45 -1.88
C GLY A 30 -11.45 -9.14 -3.30
N THR A 31 -12.43 -8.24 -3.39
CA THR A 31 -13.02 -7.78 -4.66
C THR A 31 -12.84 -6.29 -4.90
N GLY A 32 -12.10 -5.61 -4.03
CA GLY A 32 -11.84 -4.18 -4.12
C GLY A 32 -12.91 -3.32 -3.43
N VAL A 33 -13.52 -3.85 -2.38
CA VAL A 33 -14.46 -3.09 -1.54
C VAL A 33 -13.69 -2.23 -0.55
N ALA A 34 -14.02 -0.95 -0.48
CA ALA A 34 -13.42 0.00 0.45
C ALA A 34 -14.44 0.58 1.43
N LYS A 35 -14.04 0.71 2.71
CA LYS A 35 -14.73 1.49 3.74
C LYS A 35 -13.69 2.36 4.43
N LEU A 36 -13.72 3.65 4.18
CA LEU A 36 -12.64 4.57 4.50
C LEU A 36 -13.18 5.76 5.29
N ALA A 37 -12.55 6.06 6.40
CA ALA A 37 -12.89 7.17 7.29
C ALA A 37 -11.62 7.67 7.99
N THR A 38 -10.72 8.32 7.25
CA THR A 38 -9.47 8.85 7.82
C THR A 38 -9.58 10.27 8.33
N GLY A 39 -10.63 10.99 7.93
CA GLY A 39 -10.75 12.44 8.16
C GLY A 39 -9.90 13.28 7.20
N VAL A 40 -9.13 12.64 6.30
CA VAL A 40 -8.32 13.28 5.26
C VAL A 40 -8.87 12.86 3.89
N PRO A 41 -9.73 13.67 3.25
CA PRO A 41 -10.51 13.26 2.08
C PRO A 41 -9.66 12.78 0.90
N PHE A 42 -8.51 13.42 0.65
CA PHE A 42 -7.62 13.00 -0.42
C PHE A 42 -6.93 11.67 -0.13
N LEU A 43 -6.60 11.38 1.14
CA LEU A 43 -6.09 10.08 1.55
C LEU A 43 -7.15 8.99 1.36
N ASP A 44 -8.41 9.24 1.73
CA ASP A 44 -9.50 8.29 1.48
C ASP A 44 -9.61 7.96 -0.01
N HIS A 45 -9.53 8.99 -0.88
CA HIS A 45 -9.51 8.78 -2.32
C HIS A 45 -8.32 7.94 -2.79
N MET A 46 -7.13 8.13 -2.23
CA MET A 46 -5.94 7.33 -2.57
C MET A 46 -6.04 5.89 -2.06
N LEU A 47 -6.58 5.68 -0.88
CA LEU A 47 -6.81 4.33 -0.34
C LEU A 47 -7.87 3.56 -1.15
N ASP A 48 -8.89 4.24 -1.67
CA ASP A 48 -9.85 3.61 -2.61
C ASP A 48 -9.16 3.14 -3.90
N GLN A 49 -8.14 3.87 -4.39
CA GLN A 49 -7.32 3.39 -5.52
C GLN A 49 -6.58 2.10 -5.16
N ILE A 50 -6.07 1.99 -3.92
CA ILE A 50 -5.41 0.76 -3.45
C ILE A 50 -6.40 -0.40 -3.45
N ALA A 51 -7.56 -0.24 -2.85
CA ALA A 51 -8.59 -1.26 -2.79
C ALA A 51 -9.04 -1.69 -4.20
N ARG A 52 -9.45 -0.74 -5.01
CA ARG A 52 -10.03 -0.97 -6.33
C ARG A 52 -9.07 -1.63 -7.30
N HIS A 53 -7.87 -1.10 -7.44
CA HIS A 53 -6.88 -1.59 -8.42
C HIS A 53 -6.07 -2.78 -7.90
N GLY A 54 -5.96 -2.92 -6.58
CA GLY A 54 -5.37 -4.07 -5.91
C GLY A 54 -6.29 -5.29 -5.83
N LEU A 55 -7.62 -5.09 -6.02
CA LEU A 55 -8.66 -6.07 -5.67
C LEU A 55 -8.53 -6.57 -4.23
N ILE A 56 -8.20 -5.65 -3.33
CA ILE A 56 -8.08 -5.87 -1.89
C ILE A 56 -9.32 -5.25 -1.23
N ASP A 57 -10.01 -6.00 -0.36
CA ASP A 57 -11.00 -5.34 0.49
C ASP A 57 -10.25 -4.63 1.61
N LEU A 58 -10.58 -3.36 1.82
CA LEU A 58 -9.86 -2.46 2.72
C LEU A 58 -10.84 -1.67 3.59
N GLU A 59 -10.73 -1.83 4.91
CA GLU A 59 -11.41 -0.98 5.87
C GLU A 59 -10.37 -0.15 6.65
N VAL A 60 -10.54 1.16 6.69
CA VAL A 60 -9.70 2.08 7.47
C VAL A 60 -10.60 3.02 8.27
N ASP A 61 -10.43 3.01 9.58
CA ASP A 61 -11.00 4.00 10.49
C ASP A 61 -9.85 4.66 11.25
N ALA A 62 -9.73 5.98 11.14
CA ALA A 62 -8.68 6.73 11.77
C ALA A 62 -9.22 7.99 12.44
N LYS A 63 -8.73 8.25 13.64
CA LYS A 63 -8.90 9.52 14.37
C LYS A 63 -7.52 10.01 14.73
N GLY A 64 -7.13 11.15 14.21
CA GLY A 64 -5.85 11.79 14.51
C GLY A 64 -6.04 13.23 14.96
N ASP A 65 -4.95 13.85 15.32
CA ASP A 65 -4.84 15.23 15.77
C ASP A 65 -4.84 16.24 14.60
N LEU A 66 -5.80 16.11 13.68
CA LEU A 66 -5.95 16.90 12.46
C LEU A 66 -6.02 18.42 12.70
N HIS A 67 -6.23 18.85 13.96
CA HIS A 67 -6.15 20.27 14.33
C HIS A 67 -4.71 20.82 14.29
N ILE A 68 -3.70 19.95 14.27
CA ILE A 68 -2.30 20.30 14.03
C ILE A 68 -2.07 20.30 12.51
N ASP A 69 -2.08 19.10 11.91
CA ASP A 69 -2.09 18.85 10.46
C ASP A 69 -2.45 17.38 10.19
N ALA A 70 -2.29 16.92 8.95
CA ALA A 70 -2.61 15.53 8.58
C ALA A 70 -1.40 14.57 8.70
N HIS A 71 -0.22 15.03 9.12
CA HIS A 71 1.03 14.25 9.08
C HIS A 71 0.90 12.94 9.86
N HIS A 72 0.64 13.04 11.17
CA HIS A 72 0.55 11.86 12.04
C HIS A 72 -0.50 10.86 11.56
N THR A 73 -1.65 11.36 11.09
CA THR A 73 -2.72 10.49 10.58
C THR A 73 -2.27 9.73 9.32
N VAL A 74 -1.67 10.41 8.36
CA VAL A 74 -1.25 9.81 7.08
C VAL A 74 -0.12 8.80 7.28
N GLU A 75 0.91 9.16 8.06
CA GLU A 75 2.01 8.26 8.41
C GLU A 75 1.50 7.01 9.13
N ASP A 76 0.70 7.20 10.19
CA ASP A 76 0.19 6.10 11.02
C ASP A 76 -0.78 5.18 10.28
N VAL A 77 -1.55 5.69 9.32
CA VAL A 77 -2.33 4.86 8.38
C VAL A 77 -1.40 4.02 7.51
N GLY A 78 -0.31 4.60 6.99
CA GLY A 78 0.72 3.87 6.24
C GLY A 78 1.36 2.75 7.07
N ILE A 79 1.74 3.05 8.32
CA ILE A 79 2.29 2.08 9.29
C ILE A 79 1.31 0.93 9.52
N THR A 80 0.07 1.25 9.85
CA THR A 80 -0.95 0.26 10.22
C THR A 80 -1.34 -0.61 9.03
N LEU A 81 -1.43 -0.03 7.83
CA LEU A 81 -1.64 -0.78 6.59
C LEU A 81 -0.45 -1.71 6.29
N GLY A 82 0.78 -1.24 6.48
CA GLY A 82 1.98 -2.07 6.32
C GLY A 82 1.97 -3.28 7.24
N GLN A 83 1.61 -3.10 8.50
CA GLN A 83 1.46 -4.18 9.47
C GLN A 83 0.36 -5.17 9.09
N ALA A 84 -0.79 -4.66 8.62
CA ALA A 84 -1.91 -5.50 8.18
C ALA A 84 -1.54 -6.35 6.96
N ILE A 85 -0.87 -5.76 5.97
CA ILE A 85 -0.38 -6.47 4.79
C ILE A 85 0.66 -7.54 5.17
N ALA A 86 1.64 -7.21 6.00
CA ALA A 86 2.64 -8.17 6.47
C ALA A 86 1.99 -9.37 7.15
N LYS A 87 1.01 -9.11 8.03
CA LYS A 87 0.26 -10.15 8.75
C LYS A 87 -0.59 -11.01 7.81
N ALA A 88 -1.26 -10.40 6.83
CA ALA A 88 -2.10 -11.11 5.87
C ALA A 88 -1.29 -11.97 4.89
N VAL A 89 -0.09 -11.52 4.51
CA VAL A 89 0.85 -12.26 3.66
C VAL A 89 1.42 -13.49 4.37
N GLY A 90 1.61 -13.43 5.67
CA GLY A 90 2.12 -14.53 6.48
C GLY A 90 3.58 -14.91 6.17
N ASP A 91 3.86 -16.21 6.03
CA ASP A 91 5.21 -16.76 5.85
C ASP A 91 5.78 -16.62 4.44
N LYS A 92 5.08 -15.97 3.55
CA LYS A 92 5.45 -15.68 2.14
C LYS A 92 5.65 -16.91 1.24
N LYS A 93 5.32 -18.13 1.70
CA LYS A 93 5.39 -19.32 0.87
C LYS A 93 4.42 -19.24 -0.30
N GLY A 94 4.93 -19.57 -1.47
CA GLY A 94 4.14 -19.57 -2.70
C GLY A 94 3.84 -18.20 -3.28
N LEU A 95 4.33 -17.09 -2.69
CA LEU A 95 4.14 -15.75 -3.26
C LEU A 95 4.91 -15.61 -4.59
N VAL A 96 4.35 -14.85 -5.51
CA VAL A 96 5.07 -14.30 -6.67
C VAL A 96 6.22 -13.41 -6.18
N ARG A 97 6.06 -12.71 -5.05
CA ARG A 97 7.04 -11.91 -4.34
C ARG A 97 7.36 -10.56 -4.99
N TYR A 98 7.62 -10.54 -6.30
CA TYR A 98 7.92 -9.32 -7.05
C TYR A 98 6.70 -8.85 -7.80
N GLY A 99 6.40 -7.56 -7.73
CA GLY A 99 5.35 -6.95 -8.52
C GLY A 99 5.81 -5.64 -9.11
N HIS A 100 5.30 -5.33 -10.30
CA HIS A 100 5.56 -4.03 -10.92
C HIS A 100 4.34 -3.60 -11.74
N SER A 101 4.20 -2.30 -11.92
CA SER A 101 3.17 -1.74 -12.77
C SER A 101 3.56 -0.36 -13.29
N TYR A 102 3.14 -0.10 -14.53
CA TYR A 102 3.11 1.23 -15.13
C TYR A 102 1.65 1.65 -15.25
N VAL A 103 1.29 2.81 -14.72
CA VAL A 103 -0.09 3.31 -14.80
C VAL A 103 -0.09 4.75 -15.29
N PRO A 104 -0.78 5.03 -16.41
CA PRO A 104 -1.02 6.39 -16.87
C PRO A 104 -2.31 6.97 -16.27
N LEU A 105 -2.37 8.27 -16.17
CA LEU A 105 -3.59 9.07 -16.04
C LEU A 105 -3.36 10.35 -16.82
N ASP A 106 -4.05 10.48 -17.93
CA ASP A 106 -3.86 11.57 -18.92
C ASP A 106 -2.37 11.77 -19.25
N GLU A 107 -1.78 12.88 -18.84
CA GLU A 107 -0.37 13.25 -19.09
C GLU A 107 0.62 12.65 -18.10
N ALA A 108 0.12 12.14 -16.95
CA ALA A 108 0.97 11.54 -15.92
C ALA A 108 1.19 10.06 -16.16
N LEU A 109 2.37 9.59 -15.83
CA LEU A 109 2.77 8.18 -15.89
C LEU A 109 3.68 7.85 -14.73
N SER A 110 3.28 6.88 -13.91
CA SER A 110 4.12 6.37 -12.82
C SER A 110 4.46 4.90 -13.00
N ARG A 111 5.63 4.53 -12.48
CA ARG A 111 6.12 3.16 -12.34
C ARG A 111 6.29 2.83 -10.87
N VAL A 112 5.81 1.68 -10.44
CA VAL A 112 6.05 1.14 -9.11
C VAL A 112 6.57 -0.29 -9.20
N VAL A 113 7.60 -0.61 -8.39
CA VAL A 113 8.17 -1.95 -8.27
C VAL A 113 8.26 -2.30 -6.78
N ILE A 114 7.76 -3.46 -6.39
CA ILE A 114 7.76 -3.95 -5.01
C ILE A 114 8.43 -5.33 -4.91
N ASP A 115 9.20 -5.53 -3.84
CA ASP A 115 9.75 -6.83 -3.43
C ASP A 115 9.40 -7.11 -1.96
N PHE A 116 8.72 -8.21 -1.70
CA PHE A 116 8.49 -8.71 -0.33
C PHE A 116 9.76 -9.33 0.26
N SER A 117 10.82 -8.54 0.29
CA SER A 117 12.19 -8.93 0.62
C SER A 117 12.45 -9.24 2.09
N GLY A 118 11.53 -8.87 2.99
CA GLY A 118 11.78 -8.89 4.45
C GLY A 118 12.68 -7.73 4.94
N ARG A 119 13.06 -6.81 4.03
CA ARG A 119 13.92 -5.66 4.35
C ARG A 119 13.26 -4.37 3.88
N PRO A 120 13.04 -3.41 4.79
CA PRO A 120 12.46 -2.13 4.40
C PRO A 120 13.44 -1.31 3.53
N GLY A 121 12.92 -0.71 2.48
CA GLY A 121 13.67 0.20 1.63
C GLY A 121 12.73 0.96 0.71
N LEU A 122 12.80 2.29 0.74
CA LEU A 122 12.00 3.17 -0.13
C LEU A 122 12.91 3.98 -1.05
N VAL A 123 12.69 3.85 -2.34
CA VAL A 123 13.20 4.78 -3.35
C VAL A 123 12.00 5.56 -3.89
N PHE A 124 12.00 6.87 -3.72
CA PHE A 124 10.87 7.72 -4.03
C PHE A 124 11.33 8.89 -4.91
N ASN A 125 11.01 8.80 -6.20
CA ASN A 125 11.41 9.75 -7.22
C ASN A 125 10.17 10.42 -7.82
N ILE A 126 9.62 11.40 -7.11
CA ILE A 126 8.51 12.22 -7.57
C ILE A 126 8.88 13.68 -7.33
N GLU A 127 8.77 14.48 -8.37
CA GLU A 127 8.85 15.95 -8.29
C GLU A 127 7.44 16.50 -8.53
N PHE A 128 6.74 16.81 -7.43
CA PHE A 128 5.43 17.43 -7.53
C PHE A 128 5.53 18.87 -8.02
N THR A 129 4.62 19.25 -8.91
CA THR A 129 4.59 20.60 -9.46
C THR A 129 3.96 21.64 -8.53
N ARG A 130 3.28 21.17 -7.48
CA ARG A 130 2.64 21.99 -6.44
C ARG A 130 2.82 21.32 -5.08
N SER A 131 2.84 22.12 -4.02
CA SER A 131 2.95 21.63 -2.64
C SER A 131 1.66 21.02 -2.08
N HIS A 132 0.49 21.34 -2.67
CA HIS A 132 -0.79 20.86 -2.17
C HIS A 132 -1.72 20.39 -3.29
N ILE A 133 -2.57 19.42 -2.96
CA ILE A 133 -3.72 18.95 -3.74
C ILE A 133 -4.95 19.18 -2.88
N GLY A 134 -5.69 20.28 -3.12
CA GLY A 134 -6.66 20.77 -2.16
C GLY A 134 -5.98 21.13 -0.84
N GLU A 135 -6.39 20.53 0.26
CA GLU A 135 -5.77 20.70 1.59
C GLU A 135 -4.68 19.68 1.90
N PHE A 136 -4.44 18.72 1.00
CA PHE A 136 -3.46 17.65 1.20
C PHE A 136 -2.06 18.11 0.78
N ASP A 137 -1.12 18.12 1.72
CA ASP A 137 0.29 18.35 1.44
C ASP A 137 0.88 17.15 0.69
N VAL A 138 1.52 17.38 -0.45
CA VAL A 138 2.06 16.30 -1.29
C VAL A 138 3.21 15.53 -0.64
N ASP A 139 3.93 16.14 0.32
CA ASP A 139 5.01 15.48 1.06
C ASP A 139 4.48 14.29 1.87
N LEU A 140 3.23 14.34 2.29
CA LEU A 140 2.55 13.24 3.00
C LEU A 140 2.45 11.95 2.16
N THR A 141 2.53 12.06 0.85
CA THR A 141 2.61 10.88 -0.03
C THR A 141 3.84 10.04 0.29
N ARG A 142 4.98 10.68 0.49
CA ARG A 142 6.23 9.99 0.86
C ARG A 142 6.13 9.38 2.25
N GLU A 143 5.57 10.11 3.21
CA GLU A 143 5.44 9.65 4.61
C GLU A 143 4.51 8.43 4.71
N PHE A 144 3.40 8.41 3.96
CA PHE A 144 2.55 7.22 3.84
C PHE A 144 3.33 5.99 3.37
N PHE A 145 4.09 6.11 2.27
CA PHE A 145 4.85 4.97 1.73
C PHE A 145 6.04 4.60 2.61
N GLN A 146 6.66 5.55 3.32
CA GLN A 146 7.73 5.25 4.27
C GLN A 146 7.19 4.45 5.46
N GLY A 147 6.06 4.87 6.03
CA GLY A 147 5.37 4.14 7.09
C GLY A 147 4.99 2.72 6.64
N PHE A 148 4.40 2.60 5.45
CA PHE A 148 4.05 1.31 4.86
C PHE A 148 5.28 0.39 4.68
N VAL A 149 6.32 0.87 4.03
CA VAL A 149 7.53 0.08 3.72
C VAL A 149 8.21 -0.45 4.98
N ASN A 150 8.34 0.40 5.99
CA ASN A 150 8.99 0.04 7.26
C ASN A 150 8.26 -1.10 7.98
N HIS A 151 6.95 -1.21 7.82
CA HIS A 151 6.11 -2.15 8.58
C HIS A 151 5.60 -3.33 7.75
N ALA A 152 5.52 -3.19 6.42
CA ALA A 152 5.32 -4.32 5.52
C ALA A 152 6.62 -5.11 5.28
N LEU A 153 7.78 -4.57 5.66
CA LEU A 153 9.12 -5.13 5.46
C LEU A 153 9.36 -5.44 3.98
N VAL A 154 9.10 -4.45 3.12
CA VAL A 154 9.24 -4.55 1.67
C VAL A 154 10.27 -3.54 1.15
N THR A 155 10.84 -3.84 -0.01
CA THR A 155 11.58 -2.86 -0.81
C THR A 155 10.62 -2.30 -1.85
N LEU A 156 10.49 -0.98 -1.93
CA LEU A 156 9.55 -0.28 -2.80
C LEU A 156 10.27 0.81 -3.60
N HIS A 157 10.14 0.77 -4.91
CA HIS A 157 10.61 1.82 -5.82
C HIS A 157 9.40 2.48 -6.46
N ILE A 158 9.33 3.80 -6.37
CA ILE A 158 8.28 4.65 -6.92
C ILE A 158 8.95 5.71 -7.79
N ASP A 159 8.60 5.74 -9.07
CA ASP A 159 9.04 6.76 -10.00
C ASP A 159 7.84 7.38 -10.71
N ASN A 160 7.70 8.70 -10.64
CA ASN A 160 6.83 9.42 -11.54
C ASN A 160 7.66 9.82 -12.77
N LEU A 161 7.38 9.19 -13.90
CA LEU A 161 8.16 9.33 -15.12
C LEU A 161 7.76 10.59 -15.91
N ARG A 162 6.49 11.00 -15.76
CA ARG A 162 5.89 12.16 -16.42
C ARG A 162 4.68 12.63 -15.62
N GLY A 163 4.35 13.91 -15.74
CA GLY A 163 3.15 14.51 -15.16
C GLY A 163 3.41 15.97 -14.81
N VAL A 164 2.37 16.78 -14.96
CA VAL A 164 2.39 18.20 -14.58
C VAL A 164 1.27 18.55 -13.61
N ASN A 165 0.25 17.70 -13.50
CA ASN A 165 -0.82 17.82 -12.52
C ASN A 165 -0.49 16.96 -11.29
N SER A 166 -0.27 17.59 -10.13
CA SER A 166 0.12 16.88 -8.90
C SER A 166 -0.90 15.84 -8.45
N HIS A 167 -2.20 16.08 -8.69
CA HIS A 167 -3.25 15.08 -8.43
C HIS A 167 -3.03 13.83 -9.31
N HIS A 168 -2.84 14.01 -10.63
CA HIS A 168 -2.58 12.90 -11.54
C HIS A 168 -1.26 12.18 -11.21
N GLN A 169 -0.21 12.91 -10.83
CA GLN A 169 1.05 12.31 -10.38
C GLN A 169 0.82 11.41 -9.16
N CYS A 170 0.16 11.92 -8.12
CA CYS A 170 -0.12 11.17 -6.91
C CYS A 170 -1.03 9.95 -7.18
N GLU A 171 -2.14 10.15 -7.89
CA GLU A 171 -3.11 9.09 -8.16
C GLU A 171 -2.51 7.96 -9.01
N THR A 172 -1.67 8.27 -10.02
CA THR A 172 -0.98 7.24 -10.81
C THR A 172 -0.03 6.40 -9.97
N VAL A 173 0.57 6.99 -8.94
CA VAL A 173 1.43 6.26 -7.99
C VAL A 173 0.63 5.27 -7.18
N PHE A 174 -0.49 5.68 -6.58
CA PHE A 174 -1.33 4.79 -5.78
C PHE A 174 -1.95 3.67 -6.61
N LYS A 175 -2.40 3.96 -7.84
CA LYS A 175 -2.87 2.94 -8.78
C LYS A 175 -1.78 1.95 -9.19
N ALA A 176 -0.57 2.45 -9.49
CA ALA A 176 0.56 1.60 -9.85
C ALA A 176 1.01 0.74 -8.66
N PHE A 177 1.05 1.31 -7.45
CA PHE A 177 1.31 0.58 -6.22
C PHE A 177 0.30 -0.54 -5.99
N ALA A 178 -0.98 -0.25 -6.09
CA ALA A 178 -2.06 -1.23 -5.92
C ALA A 178 -1.89 -2.44 -6.86
N ARG A 179 -1.61 -2.17 -8.14
CA ARG A 179 -1.41 -3.24 -9.13
C ARG A 179 -0.12 -4.02 -8.90
N ALA A 180 0.97 -3.35 -8.52
CA ALA A 180 2.23 -4.00 -8.17
C ALA A 180 2.06 -4.87 -6.91
N LEU A 181 1.37 -4.37 -5.90
CA LEU A 181 1.04 -5.10 -4.66
C LEU A 181 0.23 -6.37 -4.97
N ARG A 182 -0.82 -6.25 -5.79
CA ARG A 182 -1.64 -7.38 -6.23
C ARG A 182 -0.79 -8.47 -6.90
N ILE A 183 0.10 -8.09 -7.83
CA ILE A 183 0.99 -9.04 -8.50
C ILE A 183 1.91 -9.72 -7.48
N ALA A 184 2.57 -8.94 -6.63
CA ALA A 184 3.54 -9.45 -5.66
C ALA A 184 2.91 -10.41 -4.64
N THR A 185 1.66 -10.14 -4.23
CA THR A 185 0.91 -10.95 -3.26
C THR A 185 0.14 -12.13 -3.90
N THR A 186 0.15 -12.27 -5.23
CA THR A 186 -0.44 -13.43 -5.90
C THR A 186 0.28 -14.71 -5.49
N LEU A 187 -0.48 -15.79 -5.28
CA LEU A 187 0.07 -17.13 -5.06
C LEU A 187 0.36 -17.80 -6.40
N ASP A 188 1.59 -18.27 -6.59
CA ASP A 188 1.99 -19.06 -7.76
C ASP A 188 1.76 -20.56 -7.46
N PRO A 189 0.82 -21.22 -8.14
CA PRO A 189 0.56 -22.64 -7.91
C PRO A 189 1.79 -23.55 -8.17
N ARG A 190 2.74 -23.09 -8.99
CA ARG A 190 3.97 -23.80 -9.31
C ARG A 190 5.01 -23.70 -8.19
N ALA A 191 4.87 -22.71 -7.30
CA ALA A 191 5.77 -22.47 -6.17
C ALA A 191 5.10 -22.79 -4.82
N ALA A 192 3.98 -23.53 -4.82
CA ALA A 192 3.22 -23.83 -3.61
C ALA A 192 4.09 -24.41 -2.50
N GLY A 193 4.03 -23.80 -1.31
CA GLY A 193 4.80 -24.23 -0.13
C GLY A 193 6.31 -23.87 -0.15
N VAL A 194 6.80 -23.23 -1.21
CA VAL A 194 8.22 -22.83 -1.33
C VAL A 194 8.38 -21.34 -1.00
N ILE A 195 9.38 -21.01 -0.19
CA ILE A 195 9.79 -19.61 0.01
C ILE A 195 10.49 -19.13 -1.26
N PRO A 196 10.06 -18.04 -1.89
CA PRO A 196 10.61 -17.55 -3.15
C PRO A 196 11.97 -16.84 -2.95
N SER A 197 12.95 -17.58 -2.44
CA SER A 197 14.29 -17.09 -2.13
C SER A 197 15.31 -18.20 -2.24
N THR A 198 16.41 -17.96 -2.94
CA THR A 198 17.56 -18.90 -3.01
C THR A 198 18.23 -19.12 -1.64
N LYS A 199 17.97 -18.23 -0.67
CA LYS A 199 18.47 -18.36 0.72
C LYS A 199 17.57 -19.28 1.58
N GLY A 200 16.36 -19.64 1.09
CA GLY A 200 15.37 -20.41 1.86
C GLY A 200 14.70 -19.59 2.98
N ALA A 201 14.93 -18.28 3.04
CA ALA A 201 14.35 -17.36 4.03
C ALA A 201 14.11 -15.96 3.41
N LEU A 202 13.14 -15.20 3.99
CA LEU A 202 12.81 -13.81 3.67
C LEU A 202 12.49 -13.04 4.95
#